data_3d6d822e3d10453b9e88343055e1e0d4
#
_entry.id   3d6d822e3d10453b9e88343055e1e0d4
#
_cell.length_a   1.000
_cell.length_b   1.000
_cell.length_c   1.000
_cell.angle_alpha   90.00
_cell.angle_beta   90.00
_cell.angle_gamma   90.00
#
_symmetry.space_group_name_H-M   'P 1'
#
loop_
_entity.id
_entity.type
_entity.pdbx_description
1 polymer ?
#
loop_
_entity_poly.entity_id
_entity_poly.type
_entity_poly.pdbx_seq_one_letter_code
_entity_poly.pdbx_strand_id
1 'polypeptide(L)'
;MTRDFSPHFASGKRSGTPEPTQDTGRSLLHGLLISILTPQGLSIECEPGGLPANLSLKPQKRVLRPGLPRLRPSMRLSVRRVLLAAGCALVLVLAVQLGQQVLECRAVLAGLRSPRGAMRPEQEELVMVGTNHVEYRYGKAMPLIFVGGVPRSGTTLMRAMLDAHPEVRCGEETRIIPRVLAMRQAWSKSGREKLRLDEAGVTDEVLDAAMQAFILEVIAKHGEPARVLCNKDPFTLKSSVYLSRLFPNSKFLLMVRDGRASVHSMITRKVTIAGFDLSSYRDCLTKWNKAIEVMYAQCMEVGKDKCLPVYYEQLVLHPRRSLKLILDFLGIAWSDAVLHHEDLIGKPGGVSLSKIERSTDQVIKPVNLEALSKWTGHIPGDVVRDMAQIAPMLAQLGYDPYANPPNYGNPDPIVVNNTQRVSVHLYLRKCALGDLGFLQMWKLQPPEEMFSLSIPGHLICFYLMDTVNCMIAWISVLLGLQGSSKSTGSLSLIL
;
A
#
# COMPACT_ATOMS: atom_id res chain seq x y z
N MET A 1 9.94 -32.58 40.91
CA MET A 1 8.96 -33.66 40.70
C MET A 1 8.56 -33.67 39.25
N THR A 2 9.20 -34.51 38.52
CA THR A 2 9.03 -34.81 37.10
C THR A 2 7.84 -35.74 36.92
N ARG A 3 6.98 -35.44 35.95
CA ARG A 3 6.07 -36.44 35.35
C ARG A 3 6.03 -36.26 33.84
N ASP A 4 6.62 -37.26 33.19
CA ASP A 4 6.52 -37.56 31.75
C ASP A 4 5.09 -38.00 31.42
N PHE A 5 4.59 -37.53 30.26
CA PHE A 5 3.47 -38.16 29.59
C PHE A 5 3.76 -38.25 28.08
N SER A 6 4.08 -39.47 27.64
CA SER A 6 4.02 -39.88 26.24
C SER A 6 2.62 -40.39 25.92
N PRO A 7 2.05 -40.14 24.75
CA PRO A 7 0.88 -40.87 24.27
C PRO A 7 1.24 -41.93 23.22
N HIS A 8 0.69 -43.11 23.42
CA HIS A 8 0.68 -44.26 22.55
C HIS A 8 -0.04 -44.04 21.22
N PHE A 9 0.57 -44.46 20.16
CA PHE A 9 -0.04 -44.70 18.84
C PHE A 9 -0.79 -46.03 18.85
N ALA A 10 -2.08 -46.00 18.45
CA ALA A 10 -2.82 -47.21 18.07
C ALA A 10 -3.13 -47.16 16.57
N SER A 11 -2.64 -48.16 15.86
CA SER A 11 -2.88 -48.43 14.45
C SER A 11 -4.24 -49.09 14.24
N GLY A 12 -5.02 -48.61 13.29
CA GLY A 12 -6.22 -49.26 12.79
C GLY A 12 -6.27 -49.26 11.27
N LYS A 13 -5.96 -50.39 10.64
CA LYS A 13 -6.17 -50.73 9.23
C LYS A 13 -7.65 -50.96 8.95
N ARG A 14 -8.18 -50.43 7.82
CA ARG A 14 -9.14 -51.08 6.90
C ARG A 14 -9.17 -50.29 5.59
N SER A 15 -8.73 -50.84 4.57
CA SER A 15 -9.11 -51.33 3.24
C SER A 15 -10.50 -50.85 2.70
N GLY A 16 -10.49 -50.34 1.48
CA GLY A 16 -11.66 -50.16 0.64
C GLY A 16 -11.46 -49.15 -0.48
N THR A 17 -11.00 -49.63 -1.63
CA THR A 17 -11.12 -48.97 -2.94
C THR A 17 -12.55 -49.08 -3.44
N PRO A 18 -13.05 -48.17 -4.23
CA PRO A 18 -13.42 -48.51 -5.61
C PRO A 18 -12.94 -47.49 -6.68
N GLU A 19 -12.76 -48.08 -7.84
CA GLU A 19 -12.34 -47.52 -9.12
C GLU A 19 -13.45 -46.70 -9.84
N PRO A 20 -13.13 -46.11 -11.01
CA PRO A 20 -13.68 -44.82 -11.47
C PRO A 20 -14.81 -45.00 -12.49
N THR A 21 -15.73 -44.06 -12.52
CA THR A 21 -16.64 -43.88 -13.67
C THR A 21 -16.21 -42.66 -14.49
N GLN A 22 -15.92 -42.92 -15.76
CA GLN A 22 -15.89 -41.94 -16.84
C GLN A 22 -17.25 -41.24 -16.96
N ASP A 23 -17.24 -39.93 -17.12
CA ASP A 23 -18.24 -39.32 -17.99
C ASP A 23 -17.68 -38.10 -18.72
N THR A 24 -18.07 -38.12 -19.99
CA THR A 24 -17.72 -37.23 -21.07
C THR A 24 -18.56 -35.96 -21.01
N GLY A 25 -17.95 -34.81 -21.22
CA GLY A 25 -18.70 -33.54 -21.35
C GLY A 25 -17.85 -32.39 -21.92
N ARG A 26 -17.80 -32.36 -23.22
CA ARG A 26 -17.50 -31.28 -24.17
C ARG A 26 -17.74 -29.85 -23.69
N SER A 27 -16.73 -29.02 -24.08
CA SER A 27 -16.94 -27.77 -24.85
C SER A 27 -17.42 -26.53 -24.11
N LEU A 28 -16.58 -25.49 -24.06
CA LEU A 28 -16.75 -24.30 -24.92
C LEU A 28 -15.63 -23.28 -24.60
N LEU A 29 -14.71 -23.16 -25.53
CA LEU A 29 -13.84 -22.01 -25.69
C LEU A 29 -14.71 -20.79 -26.06
N HIS A 30 -14.67 -19.75 -25.27
CA HIS A 30 -14.99 -18.40 -25.76
C HIS A 30 -13.77 -17.52 -25.53
N GLY A 31 -13.10 -17.27 -26.64
CA GLY A 31 -12.05 -16.27 -26.76
C GLY A 31 -12.61 -14.87 -26.65
N LEU A 32 -12.02 -14.07 -25.80
CA LEU A 32 -12.19 -12.62 -25.81
C LEU A 32 -10.89 -12.00 -26.34
N LEU A 33 -10.93 -11.69 -27.64
CA LEU A 33 -9.99 -10.81 -28.33
C LEU A 33 -10.19 -9.39 -27.80
N ILE A 34 -9.20 -8.88 -27.09
CA ILE A 34 -9.07 -7.44 -26.82
C ILE A 34 -8.17 -6.89 -27.89
N SER A 35 -8.74 -6.17 -28.86
CA SER A 35 -8.03 -5.36 -29.83
C SER A 35 -7.40 -4.17 -29.13
N ILE A 36 -6.08 -4.12 -29.06
CA ILE A 36 -5.32 -2.93 -28.74
C ILE A 36 -4.90 -2.28 -30.06
N LEU A 37 -5.45 -1.13 -30.34
CA LEU A 37 -5.03 -0.24 -31.41
C LEU A 37 -3.61 0.26 -31.14
N THR A 38 -2.66 -0.12 -31.96
CA THR A 38 -1.34 0.50 -32.06
C THR A 38 -1.31 1.46 -33.25
N PRO A 39 -0.74 2.65 -33.10
CA PRO A 39 -0.49 3.51 -34.25
C PRO A 39 0.68 2.96 -35.08
N GLN A 40 0.50 2.98 -36.35
CA GLN A 40 1.49 2.59 -37.35
C GLN A 40 2.77 3.42 -37.21
N GLY A 41 3.90 2.76 -37.06
CA GLY A 41 5.25 3.30 -37.16
C GLY A 41 6.14 2.32 -37.90
N LEU A 42 6.73 2.79 -38.99
CA LEU A 42 7.59 2.09 -39.94
C LEU A 42 8.54 1.09 -39.28
N SER A 43 8.45 -0.15 -39.72
CA SER A 43 9.48 -1.16 -39.56
C SER A 43 10.55 -1.01 -40.63
N ILE A 44 11.78 -0.77 -40.23
CA ILE A 44 12.96 -0.92 -41.09
C ILE A 44 13.63 -2.23 -40.67
N GLU A 45 13.50 -3.24 -41.54
CA GLU A 45 14.28 -4.47 -41.45
C GLU A 45 15.70 -4.18 -41.93
N CYS A 46 16.69 -4.53 -41.12
CA CYS A 46 18.09 -4.56 -41.54
C CYS A 46 18.47 -6.00 -41.91
N GLU A 47 18.59 -6.30 -43.18
CA GLU A 47 19.30 -7.49 -43.64
C GLU A 47 20.74 -7.14 -44.04
N PRO A 48 21.72 -8.02 -43.80
CA PRO A 48 23.11 -7.83 -44.21
C PRO A 48 23.37 -8.49 -45.55
N GLY A 49 23.61 -7.69 -46.59
CA GLY A 49 23.95 -8.23 -47.89
C GLY A 49 24.84 -7.31 -48.72
N GLY A 50 26.08 -7.71 -48.86
CA GLY A 50 26.91 -7.74 -50.10
C GLY A 50 27.11 -6.47 -50.88
N LEU A 51 28.32 -5.97 -50.87
CA LEU A 51 28.89 -5.12 -51.90
C LEU A 51 28.87 -5.78 -53.30
N PRO A 52 28.60 -5.03 -54.37
CA PRO A 52 29.32 -5.25 -55.62
C PRO A 52 30.07 -4.00 -56.10
N ALA A 53 31.25 -4.29 -56.60
CA ALA A 53 32.16 -3.35 -57.22
C ALA A 53 31.73 -3.01 -58.68
N ASN A 54 32.26 -1.86 -59.15
CA ASN A 54 32.47 -1.46 -60.55
C ASN A 54 31.28 -0.97 -61.37
N LEU A 55 31.27 0.33 -61.59
CA LEU A 55 30.79 0.89 -62.85
C LEU A 55 31.67 2.05 -63.33
N SER A 56 32.26 1.77 -64.46
CA SER A 56 33.15 2.59 -65.25
C SER A 56 32.44 3.83 -65.83
N LEU A 57 33.06 4.98 -65.69
CA LEU A 57 32.67 6.23 -66.35
C LEU A 57 33.27 6.31 -67.76
N LYS A 58 32.42 6.51 -68.76
CA LYS A 58 32.81 7.00 -70.07
C LYS A 58 32.34 8.45 -70.28
N PRO A 59 33.15 9.31 -70.94
CA PRO A 59 32.86 10.72 -71.06
C PRO A 59 31.99 11.02 -72.29
N GLN A 60 31.03 11.93 -72.15
CA GLN A 60 30.30 12.47 -73.29
C GLN A 60 30.49 13.99 -73.44
N LYS A 61 30.65 14.37 -74.69
CA LYS A 61 31.13 15.62 -75.27
C LYS A 61 30.21 16.83 -75.03
N ARG A 62 30.88 18.01 -75.01
CA ARG A 62 30.34 19.37 -75.13
C ARG A 62 29.43 19.61 -76.32
N VAL A 63 28.33 20.31 -76.01
CA VAL A 63 27.67 21.16 -77.04
C VAL A 63 27.56 22.57 -76.47
N LEU A 64 28.19 23.51 -77.13
CA LEU A 64 28.09 24.96 -76.95
C LEU A 64 26.81 25.47 -77.64
N ARG A 65 26.06 26.35 -76.95
CA ARG A 65 25.33 27.49 -77.57
C ARG A 65 25.01 28.60 -76.53
N PRO A 66 24.68 29.84 -76.98
CA PRO A 66 25.30 31.04 -76.44
C PRO A 66 24.34 32.01 -75.75
N GLY A 67 24.93 32.87 -74.92
CA GLY A 67 24.49 34.25 -74.75
C GLY A 67 23.32 34.56 -73.83
N LEU A 68 23.63 34.96 -72.60
CA LEU A 68 22.76 35.78 -71.74
C LEU A 68 23.61 36.80 -70.95
N PRO A 69 23.11 37.98 -70.65
CA PRO A 69 23.89 39.17 -70.35
C PRO A 69 24.56 39.09 -68.94
N ARG A 70 25.75 39.71 -68.89
CA ARG A 70 26.60 39.83 -67.66
C ARG A 70 25.91 40.63 -66.58
N LEU A 71 25.49 39.96 -65.54
CA LEU A 71 25.20 40.57 -64.25
C LEU A 71 26.48 40.72 -63.41
N ARG A 72 26.63 41.86 -62.76
CA ARG A 72 27.81 42.32 -62.02
C ARG A 72 28.36 41.27 -61.02
N PRO A 73 29.68 41.08 -60.93
CA PRO A 73 30.30 39.97 -60.20
C PRO A 73 30.25 40.04 -58.65
N SER A 74 29.84 41.15 -58.03
CA SER A 74 29.90 41.32 -56.58
C SER A 74 28.70 40.71 -55.84
N MET A 75 27.53 40.58 -56.46
CA MET A 75 26.33 40.03 -55.76
C MET A 75 26.30 38.50 -55.79
N ARG A 76 26.88 37.81 -56.71
CA ARG A 76 26.87 36.34 -56.85
C ARG A 76 27.77 35.64 -55.81
N LEU A 77 28.85 36.30 -55.36
CA LEU A 77 29.74 35.72 -54.35
C LEU A 77 29.11 35.73 -52.92
N SER A 78 28.28 36.73 -52.59
CA SER A 78 27.59 36.87 -51.34
C SER A 78 26.50 35.77 -51.16
N VAL A 79 25.66 35.57 -52.18
CA VAL A 79 24.59 34.56 -52.14
C VAL A 79 25.17 33.13 -52.07
N ARG A 80 26.24 32.83 -52.84
CA ARG A 80 26.93 31.54 -52.74
C ARG A 80 27.52 31.27 -51.34
N ARG A 81 28.10 32.27 -50.73
CA ARG A 81 28.65 32.12 -49.33
C ARG A 81 27.55 31.91 -48.31
N VAL A 82 26.42 32.60 -48.44
CA VAL A 82 25.27 32.41 -47.54
C VAL A 82 24.65 31.02 -47.72
N LEU A 83 24.47 30.56 -48.96
CA LEU A 83 23.96 29.22 -49.23
C LEU A 83 24.92 28.11 -48.78
N LEU A 84 26.24 28.29 -48.91
CA LEU A 84 27.24 27.37 -48.39
C LEU A 84 27.23 27.35 -46.86
N ALA A 85 27.14 28.51 -46.21
CA ALA A 85 27.07 28.59 -44.76
C ALA A 85 25.79 27.96 -44.21
N ALA A 86 24.64 28.18 -44.85
CA ALA A 86 23.37 27.56 -44.48
C ALA A 86 23.41 26.02 -44.67
N GLY A 87 24.02 25.54 -45.79
CA GLY A 87 24.24 24.12 -46.04
C GLY A 87 25.14 23.46 -44.98
N CYS A 88 26.26 24.13 -44.63
CA CYS A 88 27.13 23.64 -43.55
C CYS A 88 26.45 23.63 -42.20
N ALA A 89 25.63 24.64 -41.88
CA ALA A 89 24.87 24.67 -40.63
C ALA A 89 23.84 23.53 -40.56
N LEU A 90 23.14 23.27 -41.68
CA LEU A 90 22.18 22.13 -41.75
C LEU A 90 22.88 20.79 -41.59
N VAL A 91 24.02 20.58 -42.24
CA VAL A 91 24.82 19.34 -42.07
C VAL A 91 25.33 19.19 -40.65
N LEU A 92 25.73 20.27 -40.01
CA LEU A 92 26.15 20.25 -38.59
C LEU A 92 24.98 19.89 -37.66
N VAL A 93 23.80 20.46 -37.86
CA VAL A 93 22.59 20.11 -37.07
C VAL A 93 22.21 18.64 -37.26
N LEU A 94 22.22 18.14 -38.48
CA LEU A 94 21.96 16.73 -38.78
C LEU A 94 23.02 15.81 -38.18
N ALA A 95 24.30 16.20 -38.18
CA ALA A 95 25.36 15.43 -37.56
C ALA A 95 25.23 15.38 -36.04
N VAL A 96 24.81 16.47 -35.39
CA VAL A 96 24.55 16.51 -33.93
C VAL A 96 23.33 15.64 -33.60
N GLN A 97 22.25 15.72 -34.38
CA GLN A 97 21.06 14.87 -34.14
C GLN A 97 21.38 13.38 -34.34
N LEU A 98 22.11 13.01 -35.36
CA LEU A 98 22.57 11.64 -35.57
C LEU A 98 23.51 11.18 -34.43
N GLY A 99 24.40 12.06 -33.98
CA GLY A 99 25.28 11.80 -32.83
C GLY A 99 24.49 11.52 -31.56
N GLN A 100 23.46 12.30 -31.27
CA GLN A 100 22.55 12.08 -30.12
C GLN A 100 21.80 10.76 -30.26
N GLN A 101 21.23 10.45 -31.41
CA GLN A 101 20.56 9.16 -31.63
C GLN A 101 21.51 7.96 -31.46
N VAL A 102 22.75 8.07 -31.97
CA VAL A 102 23.76 7.03 -31.78
C VAL A 102 24.14 6.86 -30.31
N LEU A 103 24.22 7.95 -29.51
CA LEU A 103 24.47 7.89 -28.10
C LEU A 103 23.32 7.26 -27.34
N GLU A 104 22.08 7.59 -27.68
CA GLU A 104 20.87 6.96 -27.11
C GLU A 104 20.81 5.48 -27.46
N CYS A 105 21.05 5.10 -28.70
CA CYS A 105 21.14 3.69 -29.11
C CYS A 105 22.28 2.96 -28.39
N ARG A 106 23.43 3.58 -28.17
CA ARG A 106 24.51 2.98 -27.38
C ARG A 106 24.15 2.82 -25.91
N ALA A 107 23.44 3.77 -25.32
CA ALA A 107 22.94 3.66 -23.94
C ALA A 107 21.93 2.53 -23.80
N VAL A 108 21.01 2.39 -24.74
CA VAL A 108 20.05 1.27 -24.81
C VAL A 108 20.77 -0.07 -25.04
N LEU A 109 21.73 -0.14 -25.94
CA LEU A 109 22.54 -1.35 -26.19
C LEU A 109 23.46 -1.71 -25.01
N ALA A 110 23.97 -0.73 -24.27
CA ALA A 110 24.72 -0.97 -23.04
C ALA A 110 23.81 -1.53 -21.92
N GLY A 111 22.57 -1.06 -21.82
CA GLY A 111 21.54 -1.61 -20.94
C GLY A 111 21.10 -3.03 -21.32
N LEU A 112 21.10 -3.36 -22.63
CA LEU A 112 20.79 -4.71 -23.14
C LEU A 112 21.95 -5.69 -23.07
N ARG A 113 23.18 -5.23 -22.86
CA ARG A 113 24.38 -6.04 -22.65
C ARG A 113 24.69 -6.34 -21.19
N SER A 114 23.69 -6.35 -20.32
CA SER A 114 23.84 -7.04 -19.04
C SER A 114 24.18 -8.51 -19.31
N PRO A 115 25.25 -9.05 -18.75
CA PRO A 115 25.65 -10.44 -19.03
C PRO A 115 24.48 -11.37 -18.68
N ARG A 116 24.02 -12.15 -19.65
CA ARG A 116 23.10 -13.25 -19.41
C ARG A 116 23.72 -14.16 -18.36
N GLY A 117 23.14 -14.22 -17.17
CA GLY A 117 23.54 -15.13 -16.12
C GLY A 117 24.13 -14.54 -14.86
N ALA A 118 24.33 -13.22 -14.75
CA ALA A 118 24.66 -12.63 -13.46
C ALA A 118 23.37 -12.49 -12.65
N MET A 119 23.10 -13.45 -11.77
CA MET A 119 22.29 -13.17 -10.58
C MET A 119 22.91 -11.94 -9.93
N ARG A 120 22.06 -11.00 -9.44
CA ARG A 120 22.58 -9.81 -8.78
C ARG A 120 23.62 -10.22 -7.75
N PRO A 121 24.83 -9.63 -7.76
CA PRO A 121 25.84 -9.93 -6.77
C PRO A 121 25.26 -9.76 -5.36
N GLU A 122 25.73 -10.54 -4.39
CA GLU A 122 25.22 -10.43 -3.01
C GLU A 122 25.31 -9.01 -2.42
N GLN A 123 26.17 -8.19 -2.97
CA GLN A 123 26.44 -6.81 -2.59
C GLN A 123 25.72 -5.75 -3.45
N GLU A 124 24.88 -6.17 -4.41
CA GLU A 124 24.18 -5.20 -5.26
C GLU A 124 23.12 -4.44 -4.45
N GLU A 125 23.34 -3.14 -4.35
CA GLU A 125 22.43 -2.20 -3.72
C GLU A 125 21.57 -1.50 -4.78
N LEU A 126 20.28 -1.34 -4.47
CA LEU A 126 19.40 -0.45 -5.22
C LEU A 126 19.67 0.98 -4.78
N VAL A 127 20.06 1.82 -5.73
CA VAL A 127 20.27 3.25 -5.47
C VAL A 127 19.04 4.02 -5.92
N MET A 128 18.47 4.79 -4.98
CA MET A 128 17.32 5.65 -5.22
C MET A 128 17.65 7.08 -4.82
N VAL A 129 17.26 8.05 -5.63
CA VAL A 129 17.42 9.47 -5.31
C VAL A 129 16.06 10.03 -4.92
N GLY A 130 15.98 10.60 -3.73
CA GLY A 130 14.75 11.23 -3.23
C GLY A 130 14.48 12.59 -3.88
N THR A 131 13.30 13.12 -3.69
CA THR A 131 12.93 14.49 -4.10
C THR A 131 13.78 15.57 -3.43
N ASN A 132 14.40 15.24 -2.30
CA ASN A 132 15.37 16.06 -1.56
C ASN A 132 16.80 15.96 -2.12
N HIS A 133 17.02 15.28 -3.25
CA HIS A 133 18.33 14.99 -3.86
C HIS A 133 19.29 14.16 -2.99
N VAL A 134 18.78 13.50 -1.95
CA VAL A 134 19.56 12.56 -1.14
C VAL A 134 19.54 11.19 -1.80
N GLU A 135 20.71 10.55 -1.86
CA GLU A 135 20.88 9.19 -2.36
C GLU A 135 20.64 8.18 -1.23
N TYR A 136 19.77 7.22 -1.49
CA TYR A 136 19.45 6.11 -0.59
C TYR A 136 19.89 4.79 -1.23
N ARG A 137 20.55 3.94 -0.43
CA ARG A 137 21.05 2.63 -0.87
C ARG A 137 20.32 1.53 -0.12
N TYR A 138 19.71 0.61 -0.86
CA TYR A 138 18.91 -0.46 -0.33
C TYR A 138 19.46 -1.82 -0.73
N GLY A 139 19.76 -2.66 0.24
CA GLY A 139 20.24 -4.00 0.05
C GLY A 139 19.52 -5.02 0.97
N LYS A 140 19.82 -6.30 0.81
CA LYS A 140 19.21 -7.38 1.61
C LYS A 140 19.50 -7.27 3.10
N ALA A 141 20.59 -6.60 3.47
CA ALA A 141 21.02 -6.42 4.86
C ALA A 141 20.41 -5.22 5.55
N MET A 142 19.62 -4.40 4.84
CA MET A 142 18.96 -3.25 5.45
C MET A 142 17.88 -3.68 6.46
N PRO A 143 17.59 -2.88 7.50
CA PRO A 143 16.52 -3.16 8.46
C PRO A 143 15.15 -2.84 7.87
N LEU A 144 14.57 -3.80 7.15
CA LEU A 144 13.19 -3.69 6.66
C LEU A 144 12.19 -3.92 7.78
N ILE A 145 11.10 -3.16 7.77
CA ILE A 145 9.98 -3.33 8.69
C ILE A 145 8.80 -3.98 7.93
N PHE A 146 8.24 -5.06 8.50
CA PHE A 146 7.02 -5.68 7.99
C PHE A 146 5.90 -5.52 9.02
N VAL A 147 4.83 -4.80 8.64
CA VAL A 147 3.62 -4.63 9.45
C VAL A 147 2.52 -5.50 8.89
N GLY A 148 1.98 -6.40 9.70
CA GLY A 148 0.88 -7.26 9.27
C GLY A 148 -0.01 -7.68 10.43
N GLY A 149 -0.99 -8.52 10.14
CA GLY A 149 -2.01 -9.00 11.07
C GLY A 149 -3.26 -9.41 10.30
N VAL A 150 -4.29 -9.86 10.98
CA VAL A 150 -5.56 -10.11 10.29
C VAL A 150 -6.14 -8.76 9.84
N PRO A 151 -6.70 -8.64 8.62
CA PRO A 151 -7.33 -7.40 8.19
C PRO A 151 -8.27 -6.81 9.26
N ARG A 152 -8.28 -5.50 9.42
CA ARG A 152 -9.01 -4.75 10.48
C ARG A 152 -8.41 -4.85 11.88
N SER A 153 -7.21 -5.37 12.06
CA SER A 153 -6.49 -5.35 13.33
C SER A 153 -5.74 -4.04 13.64
N GLY A 154 -5.88 -3.01 12.81
CA GLY A 154 -5.19 -1.72 13.02
C GLY A 154 -3.89 -1.56 12.24
N THR A 155 -3.60 -2.43 11.28
CA THR A 155 -2.39 -2.35 10.44
C THR A 155 -2.27 -1.01 9.69
N THR A 156 -3.38 -0.42 9.23
CA THR A 156 -3.37 0.89 8.56
C THR A 156 -3.06 2.03 9.53
N LEU A 157 -3.54 1.96 10.77
CA LEU A 157 -3.20 2.95 11.81
C LEU A 157 -1.70 2.88 12.14
N MET A 158 -1.18 1.68 12.41
CA MET A 158 0.25 1.48 12.68
C MET A 158 1.11 2.01 11.55
N ARG A 159 0.74 1.70 10.30
CA ARG A 159 1.43 2.21 9.12
C ARG A 159 1.44 3.74 9.08
N ALA A 160 0.29 4.38 9.29
CA ALA A 160 0.19 5.84 9.26
C ALA A 160 1.01 6.51 10.37
N MET A 161 1.05 5.92 11.57
CA MET A 161 1.90 6.39 12.67
C MET A 161 3.38 6.26 12.32
N LEU A 162 3.80 5.18 11.67
CA LEU A 162 5.18 5.00 11.21
C LEU A 162 5.52 5.93 10.04
N ASP A 163 4.62 6.12 9.08
CA ASP A 163 4.80 7.06 7.96
C ASP A 163 4.87 8.53 8.41
N ALA A 164 4.32 8.85 9.58
CA ALA A 164 4.45 10.17 10.19
C ALA A 164 5.89 10.43 10.70
N HIS A 165 6.69 9.38 10.90
CA HIS A 165 8.07 9.52 11.31
C HIS A 165 8.95 10.01 10.14
N PRO A 166 9.83 11.02 10.33
CA PRO A 166 10.58 11.62 9.23
C PRO A 166 11.54 10.66 8.52
N GLU A 167 12.00 9.61 9.20
CA GLU A 167 12.96 8.64 8.64
C GLU A 167 12.31 7.36 8.10
N VAL A 168 11.00 7.15 8.26
CA VAL A 168 10.32 5.91 7.89
C VAL A 168 9.37 6.13 6.72
N ARG A 169 9.31 5.18 5.80
CA ARG A 169 8.28 5.11 4.75
C ARG A 169 7.76 3.69 4.62
N CYS A 170 6.46 3.55 4.82
CA CYS A 170 5.73 2.32 4.60
C CYS A 170 4.97 2.32 3.26
N GLY A 171 4.41 3.45 2.90
CA GLY A 171 3.52 3.53 1.76
C GLY A 171 2.21 2.75 1.92
N GLU A 172 1.48 2.57 0.84
CA GLU A 172 0.18 1.88 0.81
C GLU A 172 0.35 0.36 0.67
N GLU A 173 -0.76 -0.40 0.75
CA GLU A 173 -0.71 -1.85 0.55
C GLU A 173 -0.30 -2.21 -0.87
N THR A 174 0.76 -2.98 -1.02
CA THR A 174 1.20 -3.48 -2.33
C THR A 174 0.27 -4.57 -2.86
N ARG A 175 -0.32 -5.35 -1.98
CA ARG A 175 -1.19 -6.51 -2.25
C ARG A 175 -0.54 -7.61 -3.08
N ILE A 176 0.63 -7.35 -3.66
CA ILE A 176 1.36 -8.32 -4.48
C ILE A 176 2.28 -9.20 -3.63
N ILE A 177 2.96 -8.63 -2.64
CA ILE A 177 3.92 -9.36 -1.79
C ILE A 177 3.28 -10.58 -1.12
N PRO A 178 2.13 -10.50 -0.42
CA PRO A 178 1.51 -11.68 0.19
C PRO A 178 1.06 -12.73 -0.83
N ARG A 179 0.72 -12.33 -2.06
CA ARG A 179 0.33 -13.26 -3.13
C ARG A 179 1.52 -14.05 -3.65
N VAL A 180 2.63 -13.38 -3.91
CA VAL A 180 3.87 -14.02 -4.38
C VAL A 180 4.43 -14.95 -3.30
N LEU A 181 4.41 -14.55 -2.03
CA LEU A 181 4.77 -15.40 -0.90
C LEU A 181 3.87 -16.64 -0.78
N ALA A 182 2.56 -16.50 -0.97
CA ALA A 182 1.64 -17.63 -0.95
C ALA A 182 1.90 -18.59 -2.13
N MET A 183 2.23 -18.05 -3.31
CA MET A 183 2.61 -18.85 -4.49
C MET A 183 3.90 -19.62 -4.24
N ARG A 184 4.94 -18.98 -3.69
CA ARG A 184 6.20 -19.65 -3.29
C ARG A 184 5.93 -20.77 -2.27
N GLN A 185 5.07 -20.52 -1.29
CA GLN A 185 4.69 -21.51 -0.29
C GLN A 185 3.94 -22.71 -0.92
N ALA A 186 3.08 -22.45 -1.91
CA ALA A 186 2.37 -23.51 -2.62
C ALA A 186 3.35 -24.43 -3.39
N TRP A 187 4.32 -23.85 -4.07
CA TRP A 187 5.38 -24.62 -4.76
C TRP A 187 6.18 -25.51 -3.80
N SER A 188 6.61 -24.96 -2.66
CA SER A 188 7.36 -25.71 -1.65
C SER A 188 6.58 -26.86 -1.03
N LYS A 189 5.25 -26.71 -0.88
CA LYS A 189 4.38 -27.75 -0.31
C LYS A 189 4.00 -28.85 -1.28
N SER A 190 4.08 -28.58 -2.58
CA SER A 190 3.77 -29.54 -3.62
C SER A 190 5.03 -30.32 -4.00
N GLY A 191 5.17 -31.57 -3.55
CA GLY A 191 6.31 -32.41 -3.88
C GLY A 191 6.53 -32.59 -5.39
N ARG A 192 5.43 -32.62 -6.18
CA ARG A 192 5.48 -32.68 -7.63
C ARG A 192 6.06 -31.42 -8.25
N GLU A 193 5.58 -30.25 -7.82
CA GLU A 193 6.05 -28.97 -8.36
C GLU A 193 7.52 -28.71 -7.93
N LYS A 194 7.87 -29.05 -6.69
CA LYS A 194 9.24 -28.95 -6.22
C LYS A 194 10.19 -29.77 -7.08
N LEU A 195 9.85 -31.05 -7.33
CA LEU A 195 10.66 -31.93 -8.18
C LEU A 195 10.84 -31.35 -9.59
N ARG A 196 9.79 -30.81 -10.19
CA ARG A 196 9.84 -30.18 -11.53
C ARG A 196 10.74 -28.94 -11.56
N LEU A 197 10.69 -28.13 -10.51
CA LEU A 197 11.54 -26.95 -10.38
C LEU A 197 13.00 -27.36 -10.24
N ASP A 198 13.29 -28.34 -9.38
CA ASP A 198 14.64 -28.86 -9.17
C ASP A 198 15.22 -29.50 -10.46
N GLU A 199 14.43 -30.27 -11.21
CA GLU A 199 14.82 -30.84 -12.52
C GLU A 199 15.10 -29.73 -13.57
N ALA A 200 14.36 -28.61 -13.50
CA ALA A 200 14.58 -27.44 -14.36
C ALA A 200 15.77 -26.57 -13.92
N GLY A 201 16.45 -26.91 -12.82
CA GLY A 201 17.53 -26.11 -12.24
C GLY A 201 17.04 -24.89 -11.45
N VAL A 202 15.73 -24.80 -11.17
CA VAL A 202 15.13 -23.72 -10.35
C VAL A 202 15.09 -24.18 -8.89
N THR A 203 16.26 -24.22 -8.28
CA THR A 203 16.42 -24.66 -6.88
C THR A 203 15.82 -23.67 -5.88
N ASP A 204 15.76 -24.07 -4.59
CA ASP A 204 15.30 -23.17 -3.53
C ASP A 204 16.16 -21.89 -3.43
N GLU A 205 17.48 -21.98 -3.67
CA GLU A 205 18.39 -20.83 -3.68
C GLU A 205 18.07 -19.86 -4.81
N VAL A 206 17.79 -20.38 -6.02
CA VAL A 206 17.40 -19.55 -7.16
C VAL A 206 16.08 -18.84 -6.90
N LEU A 207 15.09 -19.55 -6.36
CA LEU A 207 13.81 -18.97 -5.99
C LEU A 207 13.93 -17.94 -4.87
N ASP A 208 14.73 -18.22 -3.85
CA ASP A 208 14.92 -17.31 -2.71
C ASP A 208 15.63 -16.03 -3.15
N ALA A 209 16.63 -16.11 -4.04
CA ALA A 209 17.29 -14.94 -4.63
C ALA A 209 16.30 -14.09 -5.48
N ALA A 210 15.50 -14.75 -6.32
CA ALA A 210 14.49 -14.07 -7.14
C ALA A 210 13.40 -13.40 -6.27
N MET A 211 12.93 -14.09 -5.23
CA MET A 211 11.94 -13.56 -4.29
C MET A 211 12.49 -12.38 -3.49
N GLN A 212 13.73 -12.46 -3.03
CA GLN A 212 14.41 -11.39 -2.33
C GLN A 212 14.52 -10.13 -3.21
N ALA A 213 15.01 -10.30 -4.44
CA ALA A 213 15.14 -9.22 -5.40
C ALA A 213 13.77 -8.57 -5.71
N PHE A 214 12.74 -9.40 -5.98
CA PHE A 214 11.39 -8.91 -6.25
C PHE A 214 10.80 -8.12 -5.09
N ILE A 215 10.88 -8.67 -3.87
CA ILE A 215 10.30 -8.02 -2.68
C ILE A 215 11.03 -6.71 -2.38
N LEU A 216 12.37 -6.69 -2.44
CA LEU A 216 13.16 -5.49 -2.20
C LEU A 216 12.86 -4.41 -3.24
N GLU A 217 12.78 -4.76 -4.51
CA GLU A 217 12.47 -3.84 -5.61
C GLU A 217 11.08 -3.20 -5.43
N VAL A 218 10.06 -4.02 -5.10
CA VAL A 218 8.70 -3.54 -4.85
C VAL A 218 8.68 -2.57 -3.67
N ILE A 219 9.32 -2.91 -2.55
CA ILE A 219 9.33 -2.05 -1.35
C ILE A 219 10.11 -0.77 -1.61
N ALA A 220 11.28 -0.84 -2.24
CA ALA A 220 12.15 0.29 -2.49
C ALA A 220 11.53 1.31 -3.46
N LYS A 221 10.78 0.84 -4.47
CA LYS A 221 10.18 1.69 -5.51
C LYS A 221 8.71 2.01 -5.29
N HIS A 222 8.13 1.56 -4.19
CA HIS A 222 6.71 1.76 -3.87
C HIS A 222 6.41 3.14 -3.26
N GLY A 223 7.21 4.12 -3.39
CA GLY A 223 6.96 5.46 -2.86
C GLY A 223 8.26 6.26 -2.77
N GLU A 224 8.20 7.36 -2.03
CA GLU A 224 9.40 8.17 -1.79
C GLU A 224 10.44 7.38 -0.99
N PRO A 225 11.73 7.49 -1.33
CA PRO A 225 12.78 6.84 -0.58
C PRO A 225 12.94 7.45 0.82
N ALA A 226 13.36 6.61 1.79
CA ALA A 226 13.61 7.00 3.16
C ALA A 226 14.72 6.13 3.77
N ARG A 227 15.27 6.55 4.93
CA ARG A 227 16.32 5.79 5.61
C ARG A 227 15.84 4.39 6.01
N VAL A 228 14.60 4.25 6.44
CA VAL A 228 13.99 2.99 6.85
C VAL A 228 12.75 2.73 6.01
N LEU A 229 12.72 1.59 5.36
CA LEU A 229 11.58 1.16 4.56
C LEU A 229 10.72 0.16 5.32
N CYS A 230 9.42 0.25 5.09
CA CYS A 230 8.41 -0.60 5.70
C CYS A 230 7.44 -1.12 4.63
N ASN A 231 7.00 -2.35 4.79
CA ASN A 231 5.88 -2.91 4.02
C ASN A 231 4.70 -3.17 4.95
N LYS A 232 3.51 -2.68 4.59
CA LYS A 232 2.27 -3.00 5.28
C LYS A 232 1.32 -3.73 4.35
N ASP A 233 1.38 -5.03 4.37
CA ASP A 233 0.40 -5.93 3.76
C ASP A 233 -0.07 -6.92 4.83
N PRO A 234 -1.36 -6.94 5.22
CA PRO A 234 -1.84 -7.67 6.38
C PRO A 234 -1.37 -9.12 6.46
N PHE A 235 -1.48 -9.89 5.38
CA PHE A 235 -1.14 -11.32 5.36
C PHE A 235 0.32 -11.65 5.08
N THR A 236 1.19 -10.67 4.88
CA THR A 236 2.64 -10.89 4.68
C THR A 236 3.25 -11.66 5.85
N LEU A 237 2.77 -11.41 7.08
CA LEU A 237 3.28 -12.06 8.28
C LEU A 237 2.95 -13.56 8.41
N LYS A 238 2.15 -14.13 7.52
CA LYS A 238 2.03 -15.59 7.40
C LYS A 238 3.33 -16.26 6.92
N SER A 239 4.29 -15.48 6.45
CA SER A 239 5.58 -15.93 5.94
C SER A 239 6.76 -15.25 6.66
N SER A 240 6.60 -14.85 7.93
CA SER A 240 7.63 -14.11 8.68
C SER A 240 8.95 -14.89 8.79
N VAL A 241 8.89 -16.19 9.03
CA VAL A 241 10.08 -17.07 9.09
C VAL A 241 10.84 -17.06 7.75
N TYR A 242 10.11 -17.18 6.64
CA TYR A 242 10.70 -17.11 5.32
C TYR A 242 11.31 -15.73 5.03
N LEU A 243 10.60 -14.66 5.33
CA LEU A 243 11.09 -13.29 5.15
C LEU A 243 12.30 -12.98 6.03
N SER A 244 12.35 -13.52 7.26
CA SER A 244 13.49 -13.37 8.17
C SER A 244 14.76 -14.05 7.64
N ARG A 245 14.64 -15.08 6.79
CA ARG A 245 15.77 -15.68 6.08
C ARG A 245 16.23 -14.82 4.90
N LEU A 246 15.27 -14.30 4.11
CA LEU A 246 15.57 -13.44 2.97
C LEU A 246 16.18 -12.10 3.40
N PHE A 247 15.70 -11.53 4.50
CA PHE A 247 16.12 -10.23 5.05
C PHE A 247 16.52 -10.38 6.51
N PRO A 248 17.80 -10.74 6.78
CA PRO A 248 18.24 -11.12 8.12
C PRO A 248 18.04 -10.05 9.20
N ASN A 249 18.08 -8.77 8.83
CA ASN A 249 17.93 -7.64 9.75
C ASN A 249 16.51 -7.07 9.81
N SER A 250 15.54 -7.76 9.18
CA SER A 250 14.14 -7.31 9.20
C SER A 250 13.50 -7.44 10.57
N LYS A 251 12.55 -6.53 10.84
CA LYS A 251 11.70 -6.52 12.04
C LYS A 251 10.23 -6.66 11.63
N PHE A 252 9.47 -7.38 12.47
CA PHE A 252 8.07 -7.69 12.22
C PHE A 252 7.19 -7.12 13.32
N LEU A 253 6.15 -6.37 12.97
CA LEU A 253 5.11 -5.88 13.86
C LEU A 253 3.82 -6.66 13.58
N LEU A 254 3.47 -7.59 14.46
CA LEU A 254 2.23 -8.35 14.37
C LEU A 254 1.12 -7.60 15.10
N MET A 255 0.22 -6.98 14.33
CA MET A 255 -0.95 -6.31 14.89
C MET A 255 -1.97 -7.34 15.39
N VAL A 256 -2.14 -7.39 16.69
CA VAL A 256 -3.13 -8.21 17.39
C VAL A 256 -4.29 -7.33 17.80
N ARG A 257 -5.52 -7.77 17.54
CA ARG A 257 -6.75 -7.12 17.96
C ARG A 257 -7.79 -8.17 18.29
N ASP A 258 -8.69 -7.84 19.22
CA ASP A 258 -9.85 -8.68 19.52
C ASP A 258 -10.54 -9.15 18.22
N GLY A 259 -10.64 -10.49 18.08
CA GLY A 259 -11.21 -11.11 16.90
C GLY A 259 -12.66 -10.69 16.64
N ARG A 260 -13.42 -10.47 17.70
CA ARG A 260 -14.82 -10.01 17.66
C ARG A 260 -14.91 -8.62 17.03
N ALA A 261 -14.04 -7.71 17.48
CA ALA A 261 -13.95 -6.35 16.93
C ALA A 261 -13.46 -6.34 15.46
N SER A 262 -12.47 -7.17 15.16
CA SER A 262 -11.91 -7.28 13.80
C SER A 262 -12.95 -7.83 12.83
N VAL A 263 -13.64 -8.92 13.17
CA VAL A 263 -14.67 -9.56 12.34
C VAL A 263 -15.90 -8.65 12.18
N HIS A 264 -16.37 -8.03 13.25
CA HIS A 264 -17.47 -7.05 13.17
C HIS A 264 -17.12 -5.92 12.18
N SER A 265 -15.88 -5.41 12.25
CA SER A 265 -15.41 -4.39 11.33
C SER A 265 -15.27 -4.88 9.89
N MET A 266 -14.93 -6.16 9.64
CA MET A 266 -14.92 -6.74 8.30
C MET A 266 -16.32 -6.78 7.69
N ILE A 267 -17.28 -7.30 8.46
CA ILE A 267 -18.67 -7.48 8.02
C ILE A 267 -19.33 -6.13 7.76
N THR A 268 -19.31 -5.23 8.73
CA THR A 268 -20.01 -3.93 8.65
C THR A 268 -19.43 -3.01 7.57
N ARG A 269 -18.13 -3.10 7.29
CA ARG A 269 -17.47 -2.33 6.24
C ARG A 269 -17.35 -3.06 4.91
N LYS A 270 -17.93 -4.25 4.81
CA LYS A 270 -17.91 -5.07 3.60
C LYS A 270 -16.50 -5.25 3.03
N VAL A 271 -15.53 -5.59 3.91
CA VAL A 271 -14.15 -5.82 3.50
C VAL A 271 -14.03 -7.23 2.96
N THR A 272 -13.98 -7.36 1.64
CA THR A 272 -13.88 -8.66 0.97
C THR A 272 -12.49 -9.26 1.13
N ILE A 273 -12.43 -10.44 1.74
CA ILE A 273 -11.23 -11.24 1.92
C ILE A 273 -11.50 -12.62 1.31
N ALA A 274 -10.59 -13.09 0.47
CA ALA A 274 -10.75 -14.39 -0.17
C ALA A 274 -10.98 -15.50 0.88
N GLY A 275 -12.06 -16.24 0.70
CA GLY A 275 -12.43 -17.34 1.57
C GLY A 275 -13.22 -16.96 2.83
N PHE A 276 -13.54 -15.69 3.10
CA PHE A 276 -14.38 -15.26 4.22
C PHE A 276 -15.81 -15.02 3.75
N ASP A 277 -16.78 -15.61 4.44
CA ASP A 277 -18.20 -15.35 4.22
C ASP A 277 -18.67 -14.21 5.14
N LEU A 278 -18.80 -13.01 4.57
CA LEU A 278 -19.19 -11.81 5.33
C LEU A 278 -20.66 -11.84 5.80
N SER A 279 -21.45 -12.82 5.42
CA SER A 279 -22.81 -13.03 5.94
C SER A 279 -22.83 -13.79 7.27
N SER A 280 -21.71 -14.45 7.64
CA SER A 280 -21.59 -15.31 8.80
C SER A 280 -20.49 -14.85 9.77
N TYR A 281 -20.88 -14.44 10.99
CA TYR A 281 -19.91 -14.16 12.07
C TYR A 281 -19.12 -15.40 12.44
N ARG A 282 -19.78 -16.58 12.49
CA ARG A 282 -19.16 -17.87 12.85
C ARG A 282 -18.06 -18.23 11.85
N ASP A 283 -18.33 -18.15 10.56
CA ASP A 283 -17.32 -18.41 9.52
C ASP A 283 -16.16 -17.44 9.60
N CYS A 284 -16.46 -16.15 9.69
CA CYS A 284 -15.42 -15.11 9.80
C CYS A 284 -14.55 -15.27 11.04
N LEU A 285 -15.12 -15.59 12.20
CA LEU A 285 -14.36 -15.82 13.46
C LEU A 285 -13.50 -17.08 13.36
N THR A 286 -14.00 -18.16 12.80
CA THR A 286 -13.23 -19.39 12.58
C THR A 286 -12.03 -19.12 11.68
N LYS A 287 -12.20 -18.36 10.60
CA LYS A 287 -11.12 -18.01 9.67
C LYS A 287 -10.17 -16.96 10.25
N TRP A 288 -10.69 -16.02 11.03
CA TRP A 288 -9.86 -15.11 11.82
C TRP A 288 -8.93 -15.89 12.76
N ASN A 289 -9.50 -16.85 13.51
CA ASN A 289 -8.76 -17.70 14.44
C ASN A 289 -7.60 -18.43 13.74
N LYS A 290 -7.89 -19.09 12.61
CA LYS A 290 -6.87 -19.81 11.85
C LYS A 290 -5.81 -18.87 11.26
N ALA A 291 -6.20 -17.67 10.85
CA ALA A 291 -5.27 -16.72 10.28
C ALA A 291 -4.32 -16.13 11.33
N ILE A 292 -4.83 -15.77 12.52
CA ILE A 292 -4.00 -15.21 13.58
C ILE A 292 -3.12 -16.28 14.21
N GLU A 293 -3.62 -17.52 14.35
CA GLU A 293 -2.84 -18.68 14.82
C GLU A 293 -1.56 -18.86 14.00
N VAL A 294 -1.69 -18.90 12.67
CA VAL A 294 -0.53 -19.03 11.77
C VAL A 294 0.43 -17.85 11.95
N MET A 295 -0.05 -16.61 11.95
CA MET A 295 0.82 -15.43 12.07
C MET A 295 1.48 -15.34 13.44
N TYR A 296 0.76 -15.70 14.51
CA TYR A 296 1.31 -15.73 15.86
C TYR A 296 2.39 -16.80 16.01
N ALA A 297 2.16 -18.01 15.48
CA ALA A 297 3.16 -19.07 15.45
C ALA A 297 4.42 -18.63 14.68
N GLN A 298 4.26 -18.03 13.50
CA GLN A 298 5.37 -17.48 12.70
C GLN A 298 6.15 -16.40 13.49
N CYS A 299 5.45 -15.53 14.21
CA CYS A 299 6.06 -14.49 15.03
C CYS A 299 6.86 -15.08 16.20
N MET A 300 6.33 -16.10 16.86
CA MET A 300 7.03 -16.78 17.96
C MET A 300 8.25 -17.55 17.46
N GLU A 301 8.17 -18.19 16.30
CA GLU A 301 9.28 -18.92 15.68
C GLU A 301 10.43 -17.99 15.24
N VAL A 302 10.12 -16.82 14.69
CA VAL A 302 11.13 -15.78 14.35
C VAL A 302 11.83 -15.26 15.59
N GLY A 303 11.14 -15.22 16.72
CA GLY A 303 11.64 -14.80 18.03
C GLY A 303 11.41 -13.34 18.36
N LYS A 304 11.43 -13.07 19.68
CA LYS A 304 11.09 -11.74 20.26
C LYS A 304 12.02 -10.60 19.83
N ASP A 305 13.24 -10.92 19.42
CA ASP A 305 14.21 -9.91 18.97
C ASP A 305 13.89 -9.38 17.57
N LYS A 306 13.11 -10.13 16.79
CA LYS A 306 12.73 -9.79 15.42
C LYS A 306 11.23 -9.56 15.24
N CYS A 307 10.36 -10.14 16.08
CA CYS A 307 8.91 -9.99 15.97
C CYS A 307 8.30 -9.50 17.27
N LEU A 308 7.55 -8.41 17.19
CA LEU A 308 6.81 -7.81 18.29
C LEU A 308 5.30 -7.90 18.04
N PRO A 309 4.54 -8.65 18.86
CA PRO A 309 3.08 -8.54 18.90
C PRO A 309 2.66 -7.18 19.45
N VAL A 310 1.87 -6.43 18.70
CA VAL A 310 1.34 -5.11 19.08
C VAL A 310 -0.16 -5.20 19.26
N TYR A 311 -0.63 -5.03 20.47
CA TYR A 311 -2.05 -5.06 20.80
C TYR A 311 -2.70 -3.73 20.44
N TYR A 312 -3.66 -3.76 19.52
CA TYR A 312 -4.36 -2.58 19.00
C TYR A 312 -5.03 -1.78 20.12
N GLU A 313 -5.66 -2.46 21.06
CA GLU A 313 -6.35 -1.83 22.19
C GLU A 313 -5.36 -1.05 23.07
N GLN A 314 -4.19 -1.64 23.36
CA GLN A 314 -3.15 -0.97 24.15
C GLN A 314 -2.49 0.19 23.36
N LEU A 315 -2.33 0.04 22.07
CA LEU A 315 -1.87 1.13 21.21
C LEU A 315 -2.84 2.32 21.23
N VAL A 316 -4.14 2.05 21.19
CA VAL A 316 -5.18 3.09 21.23
C VAL A 316 -5.32 3.70 22.62
N LEU A 317 -5.31 2.90 23.69
CA LEU A 317 -5.44 3.38 25.06
C LEU A 317 -4.22 4.19 25.53
N HIS A 318 -3.03 3.76 25.14
CA HIS A 318 -1.75 4.30 25.58
C HIS A 318 -0.79 4.58 24.40
N PRO A 319 -1.11 5.49 23.47
CA PRO A 319 -0.37 5.63 22.22
C PRO A 319 1.10 6.02 22.42
N ARG A 320 1.41 6.96 23.34
CA ARG A 320 2.79 7.39 23.61
C ARG A 320 3.64 6.24 24.16
N ARG A 321 3.13 5.49 25.13
CA ARG A 321 3.83 4.35 25.73
C ARG A 321 4.07 3.24 24.71
N SER A 322 3.02 2.90 23.96
CA SER A 322 3.07 1.84 22.96
C SER A 322 4.03 2.17 21.80
N LEU A 323 3.96 3.40 21.27
CA LEU A 323 4.85 3.84 20.19
C LEU A 323 6.31 3.96 20.63
N LYS A 324 6.57 4.39 21.88
CA LYS A 324 7.92 4.38 22.41
C LYS A 324 8.52 2.97 22.41
N LEU A 325 7.78 1.99 22.94
CA LEU A 325 8.19 0.58 22.93
C LEU A 325 8.42 0.05 21.51
N ILE A 326 7.56 0.43 20.56
CA ILE A 326 7.66 0.01 19.15
C ILE A 326 8.90 0.63 18.50
N LEU A 327 9.14 1.93 18.65
CA LEU A 327 10.30 2.61 18.06
C LEU A 327 11.61 2.11 18.69
N ASP A 328 11.64 1.90 19.99
CA ASP A 328 12.78 1.28 20.70
C ASP A 328 13.07 -0.12 20.16
N PHE A 329 12.03 -0.95 19.97
CA PHE A 329 12.16 -2.28 19.34
C PHE A 329 12.70 -2.18 17.91
N LEU A 330 12.26 -1.21 17.12
CA LEU A 330 12.72 -0.99 15.74
C LEU A 330 14.11 -0.40 15.66
N GLY A 331 14.65 0.17 16.75
CA GLY A 331 15.93 0.90 16.76
C GLY A 331 15.85 2.28 16.07
N ILE A 332 14.67 2.92 16.16
CA ILE A 332 14.38 4.22 15.55
C ILE A 332 14.24 5.26 16.67
N ALA A 333 14.84 6.43 16.46
CA ALA A 333 14.76 7.52 17.40
C ALA A 333 13.32 8.00 17.61
N TRP A 334 12.99 8.52 18.80
CA TRP A 334 11.67 9.06 19.08
C TRP A 334 11.39 10.32 18.26
N SER A 335 10.19 10.41 17.70
CA SER A 335 9.64 11.63 17.09
C SER A 335 8.19 11.79 17.54
N ASP A 336 7.82 12.97 18.05
CA ASP A 336 6.42 13.25 18.44
C ASP A 336 5.44 13.22 17.26
N ALA A 337 5.94 13.34 16.04
CA ALA A 337 5.13 13.26 14.82
C ALA A 337 4.30 11.97 14.72
N VAL A 338 4.77 10.85 15.28
CA VAL A 338 4.06 9.56 15.27
C VAL A 338 2.75 9.59 16.08
N LEU A 339 2.61 10.55 17.01
CA LEU A 339 1.38 10.76 17.79
C LEU A 339 0.34 11.61 17.07
N HIS A 340 0.74 12.30 16.01
CA HIS A 340 -0.06 13.29 15.26
C HIS A 340 -0.06 12.97 13.77
N HIS A 341 -0.20 11.67 13.44
CA HIS A 341 -0.19 11.19 12.06
C HIS A 341 -1.28 11.86 11.20
N GLU A 342 -2.43 12.20 11.81
CA GLU A 342 -3.55 12.89 11.17
C GLU A 342 -3.18 14.26 10.60
N ASP A 343 -2.25 14.98 11.25
CA ASP A 343 -1.80 16.30 10.82
C ASP A 343 -0.87 16.24 9.59
N LEU A 344 -0.31 15.07 9.30
CA LEU A 344 0.63 14.84 8.22
C LEU A 344 0.02 14.19 6.98
N ILE A 345 -1.28 13.88 7.03
CA ILE A 345 -1.97 13.24 5.91
C ILE A 345 -2.03 14.19 4.70
N GLY A 346 -1.56 13.69 3.56
CA GLY A 346 -1.53 14.42 2.30
C GLY A 346 -0.50 15.55 2.20
N LYS A 347 0.36 15.72 3.23
CA LYS A 347 1.47 16.67 3.16
C LYS A 347 2.67 16.04 2.43
N PRO A 348 3.49 16.84 1.74
CA PRO A 348 4.73 16.36 1.15
C PRO A 348 5.64 15.72 2.22
N GLY A 349 6.14 14.51 1.94
CA GLY A 349 6.94 13.74 2.89
C GLY A 349 6.16 13.20 4.10
N GLY A 350 4.85 13.36 4.15
CA GLY A 350 3.96 12.87 5.20
C GLY A 350 3.24 11.56 4.84
N VAL A 351 2.06 11.37 5.41
CA VAL A 351 1.26 10.14 5.29
C VAL A 351 0.43 10.16 4.01
N SER A 352 0.69 9.24 3.08
CA SER A 352 -0.19 8.99 1.94
C SER A 352 -1.32 8.03 2.34
N LEU A 353 -2.53 8.22 1.82
CA LEU A 353 -3.66 7.35 2.08
C LEU A 353 -4.32 6.90 0.78
N SER A 354 -4.54 5.61 0.66
CA SER A 354 -5.25 5.01 -0.46
C SER A 354 -6.71 5.46 -0.50
N LYS A 355 -7.20 5.85 -1.67
CA LYS A 355 -8.62 6.15 -1.91
C LYS A 355 -9.50 4.88 -1.96
N ILE A 356 -8.88 3.72 -2.05
CA ILE A 356 -9.57 2.42 -2.25
C ILE A 356 -9.65 1.62 -0.93
N GLU A 357 -8.73 1.83 0.00
CA GLU A 357 -8.72 1.11 1.28
C GLU A 357 -9.89 1.52 2.18
N ARG A 358 -10.62 0.51 2.70
CA ARG A 358 -11.77 0.69 3.60
C ARG A 358 -11.43 1.17 5.00
N SER A 359 -10.15 1.42 5.29
CA SER A 359 -9.65 1.86 6.62
C SER A 359 -9.34 3.34 6.67
N THR A 360 -9.24 4.01 5.53
CA THR A 360 -8.74 5.37 5.38
C THR A 360 -9.53 6.40 6.20
N ASP A 361 -10.87 6.30 6.18
CA ASP A 361 -11.78 7.20 6.91
C ASP A 361 -11.60 7.18 8.44
N GLN A 362 -11.01 6.13 8.99
CA GLN A 362 -10.73 6.00 10.43
C GLN A 362 -9.37 6.61 10.80
N VAL A 363 -8.40 6.49 9.90
CA VAL A 363 -7.02 6.93 10.12
C VAL A 363 -6.84 8.44 9.96
N ILE A 364 -7.75 9.12 9.26
CA ILE A 364 -7.75 10.59 9.13
C ILE A 364 -8.08 11.33 10.44
N LYS A 365 -8.49 10.60 11.47
CA LYS A 365 -8.83 11.15 12.78
C LYS A 365 -7.68 10.90 13.76
N PRO A 366 -7.53 11.76 14.78
CA PRO A 366 -6.64 11.45 15.88
C PRO A 366 -7.06 10.13 16.57
N VAL A 367 -6.12 9.50 17.25
CA VAL A 367 -6.37 8.26 18.00
C VAL A 367 -7.52 8.47 18.97
N ASN A 368 -8.55 7.60 18.90
CA ASN A 368 -9.78 7.71 19.66
C ASN A 368 -10.35 6.33 20.02
N LEU A 369 -11.28 6.28 20.97
CA LEU A 369 -11.84 5.04 21.52
C LEU A 369 -12.95 4.40 20.68
N GLU A 370 -13.47 5.11 19.66
CA GLU A 370 -14.67 4.68 18.93
C GLU A 370 -14.63 3.22 18.44
N ALA A 371 -13.46 2.73 18.03
CA ALA A 371 -13.33 1.43 17.42
C ALA A 371 -13.26 0.26 18.42
N LEU A 372 -13.09 0.53 19.71
CA LEU A 372 -12.88 -0.51 20.73
C LEU A 372 -14.17 -1.27 21.06
N SER A 373 -15.30 -0.56 21.19
CA SER A 373 -16.57 -1.11 21.67
C SER A 373 -17.67 -1.30 20.61
N LYS A 374 -17.45 -0.86 19.37
CA LYS A 374 -18.49 -0.87 18.29
C LYS A 374 -19.08 -2.24 17.98
N TRP A 375 -18.41 -3.31 18.32
CA TRP A 375 -18.87 -4.68 18.07
C TRP A 375 -19.81 -5.23 19.15
N THR A 376 -19.81 -4.60 20.31
CA THR A 376 -20.59 -5.06 21.49
C THR A 376 -22.08 -5.07 21.17
N GLY A 377 -22.76 -6.16 21.48
CA GLY A 377 -24.19 -6.35 21.22
C GLY A 377 -24.58 -6.68 19.78
N HIS A 378 -23.61 -6.77 18.84
CA HIS A 378 -23.90 -7.05 17.42
C HIS A 378 -23.65 -8.49 16.99
N ILE A 379 -22.96 -9.28 17.80
CA ILE A 379 -22.66 -10.69 17.49
C ILE A 379 -23.87 -11.56 17.85
N PRO A 380 -24.32 -12.48 16.97
CA PRO A 380 -25.41 -13.38 17.26
C PRO A 380 -25.20 -14.20 18.54
N GLY A 381 -26.28 -14.41 19.32
CA GLY A 381 -26.21 -15.03 20.66
C GLY A 381 -25.68 -16.46 20.65
N ASP A 382 -25.96 -17.24 19.59
CA ASP A 382 -25.38 -18.58 19.40
C ASP A 382 -23.87 -18.54 19.23
N VAL A 383 -23.35 -17.56 18.47
CA VAL A 383 -21.91 -17.36 18.27
C VAL A 383 -21.22 -16.89 19.55
N VAL A 384 -21.89 -16.04 20.35
CA VAL A 384 -21.37 -15.59 21.65
C VAL A 384 -21.21 -16.76 22.61
N ARG A 385 -22.20 -17.67 22.67
CA ARG A 385 -22.13 -18.87 23.53
C ARG A 385 -20.99 -19.81 23.17
N ASP A 386 -20.74 -19.98 21.87
CA ASP A 386 -19.74 -20.91 21.35
C ASP A 386 -18.37 -20.23 21.14
N MET A 387 -18.18 -18.99 21.58
CA MET A 387 -17.03 -18.14 21.21
C MET A 387 -15.68 -18.80 21.50
N ALA A 388 -15.51 -19.41 22.66
CA ALA A 388 -14.26 -20.06 23.03
C ALA A 388 -13.93 -21.27 22.13
N GLN A 389 -14.94 -21.94 21.58
CA GLN A 389 -14.76 -23.07 20.66
C GLN A 389 -14.48 -22.60 19.23
N ILE A 390 -15.16 -21.53 18.80
CA ILE A 390 -15.00 -20.94 17.45
C ILE A 390 -13.64 -20.27 17.32
N ALA A 391 -13.21 -19.55 18.37
CA ALA A 391 -12.03 -18.69 18.34
C ALA A 391 -11.15 -18.87 19.59
N PRO A 392 -10.54 -20.04 19.81
CA PRO A 392 -9.68 -20.32 20.98
C PRO A 392 -8.46 -19.38 21.07
N MET A 393 -8.02 -18.83 19.96
CA MET A 393 -6.94 -17.83 19.94
C MET A 393 -7.28 -16.56 20.73
N LEU A 394 -8.55 -16.25 20.98
CA LEU A 394 -8.91 -15.13 21.86
C LEU A 394 -8.27 -15.31 23.24
N ALA A 395 -8.50 -16.45 23.88
CA ALA A 395 -7.94 -16.75 25.20
C ALA A 395 -6.40 -16.79 25.16
N GLN A 396 -5.80 -17.39 24.13
CA GLN A 396 -4.34 -17.45 24.00
C GLN A 396 -3.68 -16.06 23.85
N LEU A 397 -4.41 -15.12 23.26
CA LEU A 397 -3.96 -13.72 23.07
C LEU A 397 -4.36 -12.82 24.26
N GLY A 398 -4.96 -13.38 25.33
CA GLY A 398 -5.32 -12.64 26.54
C GLY A 398 -6.69 -11.95 26.48
N TYR A 399 -7.54 -12.26 25.49
CA TYR A 399 -8.93 -11.78 25.45
C TYR A 399 -9.86 -12.81 26.09
N ASP A 400 -10.68 -12.39 27.05
CA ASP A 400 -11.73 -13.26 27.58
C ASP A 400 -12.84 -13.45 26.51
N PRO A 401 -13.08 -14.68 26.02
CA PRO A 401 -14.08 -14.96 25.01
C PRO A 401 -15.51 -14.59 25.43
N TYR A 402 -15.79 -14.58 26.73
CA TYR A 402 -17.12 -14.37 27.28
C TYR A 402 -17.36 -12.95 27.80
N ALA A 403 -16.31 -12.13 27.96
CA ALA A 403 -16.45 -10.73 28.35
C ALA A 403 -17.17 -9.91 27.28
N ASN A 404 -18.38 -9.40 27.58
CA ASN A 404 -19.19 -8.60 26.68
C ASN A 404 -20.04 -7.59 27.46
N PRO A 405 -19.64 -6.33 27.63
CA PRO A 405 -18.46 -5.68 27.01
C PRO A 405 -17.12 -6.13 27.61
N PRO A 406 -16.04 -6.10 26.80
CA PRO A 406 -14.71 -6.39 27.31
C PRO A 406 -14.13 -5.20 28.06
N ASN A 407 -13.22 -5.46 29.00
CA ASN A 407 -12.42 -4.44 29.65
C ASN A 407 -10.98 -4.48 29.11
N TYR A 408 -10.57 -3.49 28.34
CA TYR A 408 -9.22 -3.38 27.80
C TYR A 408 -8.29 -2.49 28.64
N GLY A 409 -8.79 -1.89 29.72
CA GLY A 409 -8.08 -0.96 30.60
C GLY A 409 -8.55 0.50 30.44
N ASN A 410 -7.92 1.39 31.20
CA ASN A 410 -8.25 2.81 31.22
C ASN A 410 -7.44 3.57 30.17
N PRO A 411 -8.06 4.48 29.40
CA PRO A 411 -7.36 5.27 28.39
C PRO A 411 -6.56 6.43 29.00
N ASP A 412 -5.51 6.84 28.28
CA ASP A 412 -4.81 8.09 28.58
C ASP A 412 -5.74 9.32 28.39
N PRO A 413 -5.60 10.38 29.19
CA PRO A 413 -6.46 11.56 29.10
C PRO A 413 -6.50 12.20 27.70
N ILE A 414 -5.39 12.18 26.97
CA ILE A 414 -5.33 12.71 25.59
C ILE A 414 -6.27 11.95 24.64
N VAL A 415 -6.40 10.64 24.81
CA VAL A 415 -7.29 9.81 23.98
C VAL A 415 -8.75 10.06 24.29
N VAL A 416 -9.07 10.28 25.57
CA VAL A 416 -10.42 10.70 26.00
C VAL A 416 -10.79 12.04 25.33
N ASN A 417 -9.91 13.04 25.43
CA ASN A 417 -10.10 14.35 24.80
C ASN A 417 -10.25 14.23 23.28
N ASN A 418 -9.45 13.42 22.62
CA ASN A 418 -9.56 13.19 21.18
C ASN A 418 -10.91 12.57 20.82
N THR A 419 -11.38 11.62 21.64
CA THR A 419 -12.68 10.94 21.42
C THR A 419 -13.84 11.94 21.55
N GLN A 420 -13.81 12.82 22.52
CA GLN A 420 -14.80 13.90 22.70
C GLN A 420 -14.78 14.85 21.49
N ARG A 421 -13.61 15.32 21.07
CA ARG A 421 -13.45 16.19 19.87
C ARG A 421 -14.03 15.55 18.61
N VAL A 422 -13.71 14.27 18.37
CA VAL A 422 -14.23 13.53 17.21
C VAL A 422 -15.75 13.39 17.28
N SER A 423 -16.30 13.11 18.46
CA SER A 423 -17.75 12.99 18.67
C SER A 423 -18.49 14.31 18.43
N VAL A 424 -17.96 15.42 18.94
CA VAL A 424 -18.50 16.77 18.72
C VAL A 424 -18.47 17.14 17.25
N HIS A 425 -17.35 16.91 16.56
CA HIS A 425 -17.21 17.19 15.13
C HIS A 425 -18.21 16.37 14.28
N LEU A 426 -18.41 15.11 14.63
CA LEU A 426 -19.37 14.23 13.95
C LEU A 426 -20.82 14.70 14.17
N TYR A 427 -21.12 15.15 15.38
CA TYR A 427 -22.44 15.73 15.73
C TYR A 427 -22.71 16.99 14.93
N LEU A 428 -21.78 17.96 14.92
CA LEU A 428 -21.89 19.20 14.17
C LEU A 428 -22.06 18.96 12.67
N ARG A 429 -21.31 18.01 12.11
CA ARG A 429 -21.43 17.63 10.70
C ARG A 429 -22.81 17.05 10.36
N LYS A 430 -23.39 16.22 11.23
CA LYS A 430 -24.76 15.70 11.06
C LYS A 430 -25.81 16.80 11.13
N CYS A 431 -25.63 17.75 12.03
CA CYS A 431 -26.48 18.94 12.10
C CYS A 431 -26.40 19.77 10.80
N ALA A 432 -25.18 20.02 10.29
CA ALA A 432 -24.95 20.80 9.06
C ALA A 432 -25.50 20.11 7.79
N LEU A 433 -25.56 18.78 7.76
CA LEU A 433 -26.11 18.01 6.64
C LEU A 433 -27.63 17.81 6.72
N GLY A 434 -28.29 18.30 7.78
CA GLY A 434 -29.74 18.12 7.97
C GLY A 434 -30.19 16.70 8.30
N ASP A 435 -29.23 15.78 8.57
CA ASP A 435 -29.52 14.37 8.89
C ASP A 435 -30.18 14.16 10.25
N LEU A 436 -30.21 15.20 11.11
CA LEU A 436 -30.87 15.19 12.42
C LEU A 436 -32.07 16.11 12.38
N GLY A 437 -33.28 15.55 12.46
CA GLY A 437 -34.51 16.30 12.62
C GLY A 437 -34.49 17.09 13.95
N PHE A 438 -35.12 18.28 13.93
CA PHE A 438 -35.19 19.24 15.07
C PHE A 438 -35.58 18.57 16.42
N LEU A 439 -36.50 17.60 16.40
CA LEU A 439 -36.91 16.84 17.58
C LEU A 439 -35.85 15.90 18.14
N GLN A 440 -34.88 15.45 17.34
CA GLN A 440 -33.77 14.64 17.81
C GLN A 440 -32.66 15.52 18.41
N MET A 441 -32.46 16.74 17.92
CA MET A 441 -31.53 17.71 18.52
C MET A 441 -31.88 18.04 19.98
N TRP A 442 -33.16 18.16 20.30
CA TRP A 442 -33.65 18.46 21.65
C TRP A 442 -33.60 17.28 22.63
N LYS A 443 -33.63 16.04 22.14
CA LYS A 443 -33.55 14.81 22.97
C LYS A 443 -32.13 14.42 23.31
N LEU A 444 -31.14 14.86 22.54
CA LEU A 444 -29.73 14.67 22.82
C LEU A 444 -29.24 15.87 23.61
N GLN A 445 -29.55 15.92 24.92
CA GLN A 445 -28.88 16.85 25.84
C GLN A 445 -27.35 16.64 25.67
N PRO A 446 -26.60 17.75 25.47
CA PRO A 446 -25.14 17.66 25.53
C PRO A 446 -24.78 17.06 26.92
N PRO A 447 -23.81 16.15 27.01
CA PRO A 447 -23.38 15.59 28.29
C PRO A 447 -23.09 16.75 29.25
N GLU A 448 -23.61 16.66 30.49
CA GLU A 448 -23.46 17.71 31.50
C GLU A 448 -22.01 18.14 31.76
N GLU A 449 -21.06 17.27 31.46
CA GLU A 449 -19.63 17.52 31.51
C GLU A 449 -19.12 18.53 30.47
N MET A 450 -19.91 18.88 29.45
CA MET A 450 -19.50 19.85 28.41
C MET A 450 -19.50 21.30 28.95
N PHE A 451 -20.17 21.58 30.04
CA PHE A 451 -20.20 22.90 30.68
C PHE A 451 -19.10 23.13 31.72
N SER A 452 -18.39 22.07 32.12
CA SER A 452 -17.29 22.15 33.11
C SER A 452 -15.90 22.35 32.51
N LEU A 453 -15.77 22.27 31.17
CA LEU A 453 -14.51 22.51 30.48
C LEU A 453 -14.28 24.01 30.33
N SER A 454 -13.16 24.50 30.86
CA SER A 454 -12.61 25.85 30.64
C SER A 454 -12.20 25.98 29.15
N ILE A 455 -13.19 26.25 28.29
CA ILE A 455 -12.96 26.40 26.84
C ILE A 455 -12.47 27.84 26.60
N PRO A 456 -11.34 28.09 25.91
CA PRO A 456 -10.90 29.41 25.53
C PRO A 456 -12.01 30.14 24.73
N GLY A 457 -12.29 31.41 25.04
CA GLY A 457 -13.42 32.19 24.53
C GLY A 457 -13.61 32.20 23.01
N HIS A 458 -12.54 31.94 22.24
CA HIS A 458 -12.58 31.76 20.78
C HIS A 458 -13.38 30.53 20.31
N LEU A 459 -13.42 29.44 21.07
CA LEU A 459 -14.19 28.25 20.71
C LEU A 459 -15.69 28.43 20.94
N ILE A 460 -16.09 29.24 21.94
CA ILE A 460 -17.51 29.58 22.22
C ILE A 460 -18.09 30.43 21.09
N CYS A 461 -17.31 31.36 20.52
CA CYS A 461 -17.74 32.16 19.39
C CYS A 461 -17.94 31.31 18.13
N PHE A 462 -17.06 30.36 17.83
CA PHE A 462 -17.24 29.42 16.73
C PHE A 462 -18.47 28.52 16.94
N TYR A 463 -18.70 28.06 18.16
CA TYR A 463 -19.86 27.23 18.50
C TYR A 463 -21.19 27.96 18.33
N LEU A 464 -21.25 29.24 18.70
CA LEU A 464 -22.43 30.09 18.53
C LEU A 464 -22.64 30.47 17.05
N MET A 465 -21.58 30.72 16.28
CA MET A 465 -21.69 31.00 14.84
C MET A 465 -22.18 29.79 14.05
N ASP A 466 -21.71 28.58 14.36
CA ASP A 466 -22.16 27.36 13.68
C ASP A 466 -23.60 26.98 14.04
N THR A 467 -24.05 27.22 15.28
CA THR A 467 -25.45 27.01 15.66
C THR A 467 -26.38 28.06 15.00
N VAL A 468 -25.94 29.29 14.87
CA VAL A 468 -26.69 30.36 14.15
C VAL A 468 -26.74 30.04 12.65
N ASN A 469 -25.65 29.60 12.04
CA ASN A 469 -25.63 29.20 10.63
C ASN A 469 -26.50 27.95 10.36
N CYS A 470 -26.57 27.00 11.28
CA CYS A 470 -27.50 25.86 11.22
C CYS A 470 -28.97 26.35 11.31
N MET A 471 -29.27 27.29 12.20
CA MET A 471 -30.63 27.91 12.30
C MET A 471 -30.99 28.66 11.03
N ILE A 472 -30.09 29.48 10.48
CA ILE A 472 -30.31 30.25 9.23
C ILE A 472 -30.54 29.30 8.05
N ALA A 473 -29.72 28.28 7.90
CA ALA A 473 -29.88 27.25 6.85
C ALA A 473 -31.25 26.56 6.97
N TRP A 474 -31.69 26.23 8.18
CA TRP A 474 -32.96 25.56 8.44
C TRP A 474 -34.18 26.50 8.18
N ILE A 475 -34.09 27.75 8.59
CA ILE A 475 -35.11 28.77 8.30
C ILE A 475 -35.21 29.00 6.78
N SER A 476 -34.09 28.99 6.04
CA SER A 476 -34.08 29.12 4.59
C SER A 476 -34.76 27.95 3.89
N VAL A 477 -34.60 26.73 4.40
CA VAL A 477 -35.28 25.51 3.92
C VAL A 477 -36.77 25.55 4.24
N LEU A 478 -37.17 25.98 5.44
CA LEU A 478 -38.55 26.08 5.88
C LEU A 478 -39.34 27.17 5.12
N LEU A 479 -38.67 28.27 4.74
CA LEU A 479 -39.28 29.35 4.00
C LEU A 479 -39.28 29.15 2.48
N GLY A 480 -38.77 27.96 1.98
CA GLY A 480 -38.78 27.65 0.57
C GLY A 480 -37.87 28.54 -0.30
N LEU A 481 -36.93 29.26 0.32
CA LEU A 481 -36.02 30.17 -0.37
C LEU A 481 -34.83 29.40 -0.97
N GLN A 482 -35.09 28.38 -1.78
CA GLN A 482 -34.10 27.82 -2.67
C GLN A 482 -33.96 28.68 -3.92
N GLY A 483 -33.29 29.81 -3.77
CA GLY A 483 -32.83 30.65 -4.87
C GLY A 483 -31.48 30.13 -5.39
N SER A 484 -31.46 29.81 -6.65
CA SER A 484 -30.30 29.61 -7.50
C SER A 484 -29.14 30.56 -7.13
N SER A 485 -28.06 30.08 -6.53
CA SER A 485 -26.86 30.88 -6.37
C SER A 485 -25.76 30.39 -7.30
N LYS A 486 -25.65 31.02 -8.45
CA LYS A 486 -24.38 31.28 -9.11
C LYS A 486 -23.92 32.66 -8.65
N SER A 487 -22.85 32.71 -7.90
CA SER A 487 -21.80 33.73 -7.83
C SER A 487 -21.27 33.89 -6.40
N THR A 488 -20.05 33.44 -6.23
CA THR A 488 -19.20 33.71 -5.08
C THR A 488 -18.76 35.18 -5.13
N GLY A 489 -19.35 35.98 -4.26
CA GLY A 489 -18.88 37.33 -3.93
C GLY A 489 -18.42 37.35 -2.48
N SER A 490 -17.14 37.58 -2.28
CA SER A 490 -16.51 37.83 -0.98
C SER A 490 -17.18 39.03 -0.30
N LEU A 491 -17.85 38.80 0.82
CA LEU A 491 -18.26 39.89 1.74
C LEU A 491 -17.25 39.88 2.91
N SER A 492 -16.31 40.82 2.84
CA SER A 492 -15.55 41.27 3.99
C SER A 492 -16.46 42.15 4.85
N LEU A 493 -16.89 41.65 6.00
CA LEU A 493 -17.48 42.52 7.05
C LEU A 493 -16.39 42.83 8.07
N ILE A 494 -16.06 44.10 8.13
CA ILE A 494 -15.31 44.79 9.20
C ILE A 494 -16.21 44.88 10.42
N LEU A 495 -15.83 44.21 11.50
CA LEU A 495 -16.01 44.63 12.90
C LEU A 495 -15.01 43.88 13.76
#